data_3c58a63fd43ca5b5058d2cd378060555
#
_entry.id   3c58a63fd43ca5b5058d2cd378060555
#
_cell.length_a   1.000
_cell.length_b   1.000
_cell.length_c   1.000
_cell.angle_alpha   90.00
_cell.angle_beta   90.00
_cell.angle_gamma   90.00
#
_symmetry.space_group_name_H-M   'P 1'
#
loop_
_entity.id
_entity.type
_entity.pdbx_description
1 polymer ?
#
loop_
_entity_poly.entity_id
_entity_poly.type
_entity_poly.pdbx_seq_one_letter_code
_entity_poly.pdbx_strand_id
1 'polypeptide(L)'
;MTVFMEDLTQQVVSSASPYVWSLVLAFATVLISIALLYLARFSAKLEVKDLADLRSMFDRFPAWGKRASWAQQNSFEAFSLHAPAALLAAIAALNGQTLPTIASLAAFAYPALRLAYICAYVFNVPLARSLCWLLGLLCSGVLYGVGLSALLA
;
A
#
# COMPACT_ATOMS: atom_id res chain seq x y z
N MET A 1 -31.90 -15.82 19.65
CA MET A 1 -31.89 -14.76 18.60
C MET A 1 -30.66 -13.89 18.69
N THR A 2 -30.26 -13.40 19.87
CA THR A 2 -29.01 -12.60 20.09
C THR A 2 -27.74 -13.32 19.67
N VAL A 3 -27.53 -14.56 20.11
CA VAL A 3 -26.33 -15.36 19.77
C VAL A 3 -26.19 -15.59 18.25
N PHE A 4 -27.28 -15.84 17.54
CA PHE A 4 -27.28 -16.01 16.09
C PHE A 4 -26.93 -14.71 15.35
N MET A 5 -27.42 -13.57 15.83
CA MET A 5 -27.08 -12.26 15.26
C MET A 5 -25.61 -11.89 15.52
N GLU A 6 -25.08 -12.22 16.69
CA GLU A 6 -23.66 -12.01 17.01
C GLU A 6 -22.74 -12.86 16.12
N ASP A 7 -23.11 -14.11 15.86
CA ASP A 7 -22.35 -15.04 15.02
C ASP A 7 -22.29 -14.56 13.56
N LEU A 8 -23.43 -14.11 13.02
CA LEU A 8 -23.51 -13.51 11.68
C LEU A 8 -22.66 -12.23 11.57
N THR A 9 -22.73 -11.37 12.58
CA THR A 9 -21.92 -10.15 12.59
C THR A 9 -20.43 -10.45 12.63
N GLN A 10 -20.00 -11.40 13.45
CA GLN A 10 -18.63 -11.88 13.54
C GLN A 10 -18.15 -12.45 12.19
N GLN A 11 -18.98 -13.22 11.51
CA GLN A 11 -18.64 -13.82 10.23
C GLN A 11 -18.46 -12.75 9.14
N VAL A 12 -19.33 -11.75 9.07
CA VAL A 12 -19.24 -10.64 8.12
C VAL A 12 -17.99 -9.79 8.38
N VAL A 13 -17.70 -9.46 9.63
CA VAL A 13 -16.48 -8.70 10.00
C VAL A 13 -15.22 -9.51 9.65
N SER A 14 -15.22 -10.81 9.91
CA SER A 14 -14.10 -11.69 9.58
C SER A 14 -13.84 -11.75 8.07
N SER A 15 -14.89 -11.77 7.23
CA SER A 15 -14.75 -11.80 5.78
C SER A 15 -14.15 -10.52 5.18
N ALA A 16 -14.40 -9.35 5.80
CA ALA A 16 -13.84 -8.07 5.38
C ALA A 16 -12.40 -7.83 5.88
N SER A 17 -11.99 -8.56 6.93
CA SER A 17 -10.70 -8.37 7.62
C SER A 17 -9.47 -8.35 6.68
N PRO A 18 -9.32 -9.23 5.67
CA PRO A 18 -8.17 -9.20 4.77
C PRO A 18 -7.99 -7.86 4.05
N TYR A 19 -9.09 -7.23 3.63
CA TYR A 19 -9.08 -5.99 2.86
C TYR A 19 -8.79 -4.78 3.73
N VAL A 20 -9.31 -4.77 4.95
CA VAL A 20 -9.00 -3.75 5.97
C VAL A 20 -7.53 -3.83 6.36
N TRP A 21 -7.00 -5.02 6.63
CA TRP A 21 -5.58 -5.19 6.93
C TRP A 21 -4.68 -4.83 5.73
N SER A 22 -5.09 -5.15 4.52
CA SER A 22 -4.38 -4.72 3.32
C SER A 22 -4.21 -3.20 3.28
N LEU A 23 -5.28 -2.45 3.58
CA LEU A 23 -5.28 -0.99 3.59
C LEU A 23 -4.33 -0.45 4.68
N VAL A 24 -4.41 -0.99 5.91
CA VAL A 24 -3.55 -0.57 7.03
C VAL A 24 -2.07 -0.87 6.73
N LEU A 25 -1.77 -2.07 6.22
CA LEU A 25 -0.40 -2.46 5.88
C LEU A 25 0.14 -1.67 4.68
N ALA A 26 -0.70 -1.38 3.68
CA ALA A 26 -0.33 -0.51 2.56
C ALA A 26 0.02 0.90 3.06
N PHE A 27 -0.76 1.47 3.96
CA PHE A 27 -0.44 2.75 4.60
C PHE A 27 0.88 2.67 5.39
N ALA A 28 1.13 1.58 6.11
CA ALA A 28 2.41 1.38 6.82
C ALA A 28 3.62 1.42 5.86
N THR A 29 3.50 0.89 4.63
CA THR A 29 4.59 1.00 3.63
C THR A 29 4.83 2.44 3.19
N VAL A 30 3.79 3.28 3.13
CA VAL A 30 3.95 4.72 2.88
C VAL A 30 4.73 5.37 4.01
N LEU A 31 4.40 5.08 5.28
CA LEU A 31 5.13 5.61 6.43
C LEU A 31 6.60 5.17 6.43
N ILE A 32 6.90 3.92 6.07
CA ILE A 32 8.27 3.43 5.92
C ILE A 32 9.01 4.24 4.85
N SER A 33 8.39 4.51 3.71
CA SER A 33 8.99 5.30 2.63
C SER A 33 9.28 6.75 3.06
N ILE A 34 8.38 7.35 3.85
CA ILE A 34 8.58 8.67 4.46
C ILE A 34 9.78 8.65 5.43
N ALA A 35 9.86 7.64 6.30
CA ALA A 35 10.98 7.50 7.24
C ALA A 35 12.32 7.41 6.50
N LEU A 36 12.41 6.63 5.41
CA LEU A 36 13.60 6.55 4.57
C LEU A 36 13.98 7.90 3.94
N LEU A 37 12.99 8.68 3.47
CA LEU A 37 13.23 10.03 2.97
C LEU A 37 13.79 10.95 4.06
N TYR A 38 13.29 10.88 5.30
CA TYR A 38 13.84 11.66 6.41
C TYR A 38 15.25 11.22 6.78
N LEU A 39 15.56 9.92 6.75
CA LEU A 39 16.93 9.44 6.91
C LEU A 39 17.87 10.03 5.84
N ALA A 40 17.40 10.16 4.58
CA ALA A 40 18.18 10.80 3.53
C ALA A 40 18.41 12.30 3.81
N ARG A 41 17.39 13.01 4.33
CA ARG A 41 17.53 14.43 4.75
C ARG A 41 18.54 14.60 5.88
N PHE A 42 18.49 13.76 6.91
CA PHE A 42 19.47 13.79 8.00
C PHE A 42 20.89 13.46 7.50
N SER A 43 21.03 12.49 6.59
CA SER A 43 22.33 12.19 5.96
C SER A 43 22.88 13.37 5.15
N ALA A 44 22.02 14.22 4.61
CA ALA A 44 22.38 15.44 3.88
C ALA A 44 22.53 16.68 4.79
N LYS A 45 22.61 16.49 6.11
CA LYS A 45 22.74 17.55 7.12
C LYS A 45 21.59 18.55 7.03
N LEU A 46 20.38 18.09 7.35
CA LEU A 46 19.19 18.92 7.46
C LEU A 46 19.42 20.08 8.44
N GLU A 47 19.24 21.30 7.98
CA GLU A 47 19.33 22.52 8.78
C GLU A 47 17.96 23.20 8.89
N VAL A 48 17.79 24.09 9.91
CA VAL A 48 16.52 24.78 10.13
C VAL A 48 16.10 25.60 8.90
N LYS A 49 17.05 26.21 8.18
CA LYS A 49 16.77 26.96 6.94
C LYS A 49 16.16 26.12 5.83
N ASP A 50 16.46 24.80 5.79
CA ASP A 50 15.94 23.88 4.78
C ASP A 50 14.45 23.58 4.99
N LEU A 51 13.89 23.86 6.18
CA LEU A 51 12.46 23.65 6.45
C LEU A 51 11.57 24.54 5.58
N ALA A 52 12.08 25.66 5.08
CA ALA A 52 11.35 26.55 4.18
C ALA A 52 11.18 25.91 2.77
N ASP A 53 12.14 25.09 2.33
CA ASP A 53 12.09 24.37 1.05
C ASP A 53 12.80 23.02 1.15
N LEU A 54 12.12 22.04 1.69
CA LEU A 54 12.64 20.66 1.85
C LEU A 54 12.94 19.96 0.51
N ARG A 55 12.36 20.44 -0.61
CA ARG A 55 12.59 19.83 -1.93
C ARG A 55 13.95 20.19 -2.50
N SER A 56 14.45 21.39 -2.22
CA SER A 56 15.79 21.84 -2.65
C SER A 56 16.93 21.00 -2.09
N MET A 57 16.68 20.26 -0.99
CA MET A 57 17.68 19.33 -0.43
C MET A 57 18.01 18.15 -1.34
N PHE A 58 17.17 17.83 -2.34
CA PHE A 58 17.33 16.66 -3.20
C PHE A 58 18.72 16.56 -3.83
N ASP A 59 19.30 17.68 -4.24
CA ASP A 59 20.63 17.70 -4.87
C ASP A 59 21.75 17.28 -3.92
N ARG A 60 21.58 17.52 -2.62
CA ARG A 60 22.53 17.16 -1.54
C ARG A 60 22.38 15.69 -1.09
N PHE A 61 21.33 14.98 -1.52
CA PHE A 61 21.11 13.61 -1.09
C PHE A 61 22.19 12.66 -1.62
N PRO A 62 22.63 11.68 -0.82
CA PRO A 62 23.41 10.56 -1.33
C PRO A 62 22.60 9.78 -2.37
N ALA A 63 23.25 8.98 -3.21
CA ALA A 63 22.60 8.26 -4.30
C ALA A 63 21.42 7.39 -3.84
N TRP A 64 21.53 6.70 -2.69
CA TRP A 64 20.44 5.95 -2.10
C TRP A 64 19.27 6.84 -1.63
N GLY A 65 19.61 8.04 -1.13
CA GLY A 65 18.62 9.02 -0.66
C GLY A 65 17.79 9.62 -1.79
N LYS A 66 18.40 9.88 -2.96
CA LYS A 66 17.66 10.26 -4.17
C LYS A 66 16.66 9.16 -4.58
N ARG A 67 17.11 7.90 -4.55
CA ARG A 67 16.24 6.75 -4.81
C ARG A 67 15.12 6.60 -3.77
N ALA A 68 15.41 6.81 -2.49
CA ALA A 68 14.41 6.81 -1.43
C ALA A 68 13.34 7.90 -1.63
N SER A 69 13.72 9.08 -2.11
CA SER A 69 12.79 10.15 -2.46
C SER A 69 11.83 9.74 -3.58
N TRP A 70 12.33 9.11 -4.64
CA TRP A 70 11.49 8.59 -5.72
C TRP A 70 10.61 7.41 -5.28
N ALA A 71 11.14 6.53 -4.42
CA ALA A 71 10.35 5.44 -3.85
C ALA A 71 9.19 5.97 -2.98
N GLN A 72 9.42 7.03 -2.22
CA GLN A 72 8.41 7.69 -1.39
C GLN A 72 7.29 8.29 -2.25
N GLN A 73 7.62 9.04 -3.31
CA GLN A 73 6.63 9.59 -4.23
C GLN A 73 5.77 8.48 -4.85
N ASN A 74 6.41 7.44 -5.40
CA ASN A 74 5.68 6.31 -5.98
C ASN A 74 4.87 5.52 -4.94
N SER A 75 5.25 5.54 -3.66
CA SER A 75 4.46 4.90 -2.59
C SER A 75 3.11 5.60 -2.38
N PHE A 76 3.06 6.93 -2.46
CA PHE A 76 1.81 7.68 -2.42
C PHE A 76 0.94 7.41 -3.66
N GLU A 77 1.53 7.44 -4.85
CA GLU A 77 0.83 7.15 -6.10
C GLU A 77 0.20 5.74 -6.05
N ALA A 78 0.98 4.74 -5.66
CA ALA A 78 0.50 3.37 -5.57
C ALA A 78 -0.57 3.17 -4.47
N PHE A 79 -0.43 3.85 -3.34
CA PHE A 79 -1.44 3.84 -2.27
C PHE A 79 -2.76 4.45 -2.75
N SER A 80 -2.72 5.55 -3.50
CA SER A 80 -3.93 6.19 -4.05
C SER A 80 -4.69 5.30 -5.03
N LEU A 81 -4.00 4.39 -5.71
CA LEU A 81 -4.62 3.38 -6.58
C LEU A 81 -5.15 2.18 -5.79
N HIS A 82 -4.43 1.73 -4.76
CA HIS A 82 -4.77 0.53 -4.01
C HIS A 82 -5.88 0.75 -2.98
N ALA A 83 -5.85 1.90 -2.29
CA ALA A 83 -6.78 2.16 -1.19
C ALA A 83 -8.26 2.08 -1.62
N PRO A 84 -8.69 2.70 -2.74
CA PRO A 84 -10.07 2.54 -3.22
C PRO A 84 -10.41 1.10 -3.60
N ALA A 85 -9.45 0.34 -4.18
CA ALA A 85 -9.67 -1.06 -4.54
C ALA A 85 -9.93 -1.94 -3.31
N ALA A 86 -9.10 -1.77 -2.27
CA ALA A 86 -9.26 -2.48 -1.00
C ALA A 86 -10.56 -2.09 -0.29
N LEU A 87 -10.96 -0.81 -0.34
CA LEU A 87 -12.24 -0.34 0.20
C LEU A 87 -13.43 -0.94 -0.53
N LEU A 88 -13.42 -1.00 -1.86
CA LEU A 88 -14.51 -1.65 -2.63
C LEU A 88 -14.67 -3.12 -2.24
N ALA A 89 -13.57 -3.87 -2.13
CA ALA A 89 -13.59 -5.26 -1.70
C ALA A 89 -14.08 -5.39 -0.24
N ALA A 90 -13.66 -4.51 0.66
CA ALA A 90 -14.12 -4.49 2.05
C ALA A 90 -15.63 -4.20 2.14
N ILE A 91 -16.13 -3.21 1.40
CA ILE A 91 -17.55 -2.87 1.37
C ILE A 91 -18.37 -4.04 0.82
N ALA A 92 -17.93 -4.70 -0.26
CA ALA A 92 -18.61 -5.87 -0.80
C ALA A 92 -18.69 -6.99 0.24
N ALA A 93 -17.59 -7.28 0.96
CA ALA A 93 -17.57 -8.29 2.01
C ALA A 93 -18.47 -7.91 3.21
N LEU A 94 -18.50 -6.63 3.61
CA LEU A 94 -19.37 -6.13 4.68
C LEU A 94 -20.86 -6.19 4.30
N ASN A 95 -21.18 -6.12 3.00
CA ASN A 95 -22.53 -6.34 2.49
C ASN A 95 -22.90 -7.83 2.38
N GLY A 96 -22.10 -8.74 2.93
CA GLY A 96 -22.36 -10.17 2.95
C GLY A 96 -21.95 -10.90 1.66
N GLN A 97 -21.28 -10.23 0.73
CA GLN A 97 -20.80 -10.86 -0.50
C GLN A 97 -19.60 -11.78 -0.22
N THR A 98 -19.63 -12.98 -0.76
CA THR A 98 -18.51 -13.92 -0.69
C THR A 98 -17.52 -13.61 -1.82
N LEU A 99 -16.33 -13.12 -1.47
CA LEU A 99 -15.30 -12.83 -2.45
C LEU A 99 -14.39 -14.05 -2.67
N PRO A 100 -13.91 -14.28 -3.91
CA PRO A 100 -13.05 -15.41 -4.20
C PRO A 100 -11.69 -15.30 -3.48
N THR A 101 -11.05 -16.42 -3.17
CA THR A 101 -9.77 -16.49 -2.45
C THR A 101 -8.66 -15.64 -3.09
N ILE A 102 -8.68 -15.47 -4.41
CA ILE A 102 -7.71 -14.62 -5.12
C ILE A 102 -7.76 -13.17 -4.64
N ALA A 103 -8.91 -12.67 -4.17
CA ALA A 103 -9.02 -11.32 -3.63
C ALA A 103 -8.27 -11.17 -2.30
N SER A 104 -8.41 -12.12 -1.37
CA SER A 104 -7.67 -12.09 -0.10
C SER A 104 -6.16 -12.31 -0.31
N LEU A 105 -5.76 -13.18 -1.25
CA LEU A 105 -4.36 -13.33 -1.63
C LEU A 105 -3.78 -12.03 -2.20
N ALA A 106 -4.49 -11.36 -3.10
CA ALA A 106 -4.07 -10.07 -3.66
C ALA A 106 -3.97 -8.98 -2.57
N ALA A 107 -4.91 -8.97 -1.61
CA ALA A 107 -4.92 -8.04 -0.49
C ALA A 107 -3.65 -8.16 0.37
N PHE A 108 -3.21 -9.38 0.72
CA PHE A 108 -2.00 -9.57 1.51
C PHE A 108 -0.70 -9.51 0.68
N ALA A 109 -0.73 -9.90 -0.59
CA ALA A 109 0.43 -9.80 -1.46
C ALA A 109 0.83 -8.35 -1.73
N TYR A 110 -0.13 -7.44 -1.86
CA TYR A 110 0.15 -6.04 -2.19
C TYR A 110 1.12 -5.36 -1.21
N PRO A 111 0.88 -5.30 0.11
CA PRO A 111 1.80 -4.61 1.01
C PRO A 111 3.20 -5.26 1.05
N ALA A 112 3.29 -6.59 0.91
CA ALA A 112 4.57 -7.29 0.80
C ALA A 112 5.34 -6.87 -0.47
N LEU A 113 4.66 -6.80 -1.62
CA LEU A 113 5.23 -6.32 -2.88
C LEU A 113 5.66 -4.86 -2.79
N ARG A 114 4.89 -4.01 -2.08
CA ARG A 114 5.27 -2.60 -1.87
C ARG A 114 6.52 -2.46 -1.01
N LEU A 115 6.66 -3.26 0.04
CA LEU A 115 7.89 -3.27 0.84
C LEU A 115 9.09 -3.74 0.01
N ALA A 116 8.95 -4.83 -0.75
CA ALA A 116 9.98 -5.34 -1.66
C ALA A 116 10.35 -4.29 -2.72
N TYR A 117 9.37 -3.56 -3.27
CA TYR A 117 9.59 -2.46 -4.20
C TYR A 117 10.46 -1.36 -3.59
N ILE A 118 10.15 -0.90 -2.37
CA ILE A 118 10.93 0.14 -1.68
C ILE A 118 12.37 -0.33 -1.48
N CYS A 119 12.56 -1.56 -1.02
CA CYS A 119 13.90 -2.16 -0.87
C CYS A 119 14.65 -2.21 -2.21
N ALA A 120 14.02 -2.75 -3.27
CA ALA A 120 14.62 -2.85 -4.59
C ALA A 120 14.99 -1.47 -5.17
N TYR A 121 14.19 -0.45 -4.86
CA TYR A 121 14.47 0.92 -5.29
C TYR A 121 15.71 1.48 -4.59
N VAL A 122 15.77 1.39 -3.25
CA VAL A 122 16.88 1.91 -2.44
C VAL A 122 18.18 1.20 -2.78
N PHE A 123 18.17 -0.13 -2.92
CA PHE A 123 19.34 -0.95 -3.26
C PHE A 123 19.68 -0.95 -4.76
N ASN A 124 18.93 -0.22 -5.58
CA ASN A 124 19.17 -0.09 -7.01
C ASN A 124 19.10 -1.42 -7.79
N VAL A 125 18.03 -2.18 -7.59
CA VAL A 125 17.74 -3.42 -8.32
C VAL A 125 16.57 -3.17 -9.30
N PRO A 126 16.84 -2.65 -10.55
CA PRO A 126 15.79 -2.12 -11.42
C PRO A 126 14.75 -3.15 -11.86
N LEU A 127 15.17 -4.38 -12.16
CA LEU A 127 14.26 -5.44 -12.60
C LEU A 127 13.28 -5.84 -11.48
N ALA A 128 13.79 -6.10 -10.26
CA ALA A 128 12.95 -6.44 -9.11
C ALA A 128 11.96 -5.32 -8.80
N ARG A 129 12.42 -4.05 -8.86
CA ARG A 129 11.56 -2.88 -8.69
C ARG A 129 10.39 -2.88 -9.68
N SER A 130 10.67 -3.08 -10.98
CA SER A 130 9.66 -3.05 -12.03
C SER A 130 8.67 -4.21 -11.89
N LEU A 131 9.14 -5.40 -11.55
CA LEU A 131 8.30 -6.57 -11.29
C LEU A 131 7.39 -6.36 -10.07
N CYS A 132 7.93 -5.88 -8.95
CA CYS A 132 7.14 -5.61 -7.75
C CYS A 132 6.06 -4.53 -8.01
N TRP A 133 6.39 -3.50 -8.81
CA TRP A 133 5.42 -2.47 -9.21
C TRP A 133 4.27 -3.06 -10.03
N LEU A 134 4.60 -3.85 -11.07
CA LEU A 134 3.60 -4.47 -11.93
C LEU A 134 2.70 -5.44 -11.15
N LEU A 135 3.29 -6.31 -10.33
CA LEU A 135 2.53 -7.27 -9.52
C LEU A 135 1.63 -6.55 -8.50
N GLY A 136 2.10 -5.46 -7.89
CA GLY A 136 1.28 -4.64 -7.01
C GLY A 136 0.11 -3.99 -7.73
N LEU A 137 0.31 -3.52 -8.98
CA LEU A 137 -0.77 -2.98 -9.81
C LEU A 137 -1.80 -4.06 -10.16
N LEU A 138 -1.35 -5.28 -10.49
CA LEU A 138 -2.23 -6.42 -10.73
C LEU A 138 -3.06 -6.80 -9.49
N CYS A 139 -2.46 -6.80 -8.30
CA CYS A 139 -3.20 -7.02 -7.05
C CYS A 139 -4.33 -5.99 -6.88
N SER A 140 -4.04 -4.72 -7.11
CA SER A 140 -5.07 -3.66 -7.04
C SER A 140 -6.15 -3.86 -8.11
N GLY A 141 -5.77 -4.25 -9.33
CA GLY A 141 -6.70 -4.57 -10.41
C GLY A 141 -7.64 -5.73 -10.06
N VAL A 142 -7.13 -6.79 -9.42
CA VAL A 142 -7.96 -7.91 -8.93
C VAL A 142 -8.98 -7.41 -7.91
N LEU A 143 -8.56 -6.58 -6.94
CA LEU A 143 -9.47 -6.05 -5.93
C LEU A 143 -10.55 -5.13 -6.54
N TYR A 144 -10.19 -4.28 -7.50
CA TYR A 144 -11.18 -3.49 -8.24
C TYR A 144 -12.19 -4.36 -8.98
N GLY A 145 -11.69 -5.33 -9.76
CA GLY A 145 -12.56 -6.21 -10.54
C GLY A 145 -13.52 -7.01 -9.68
N VAL A 146 -13.00 -7.66 -8.62
CA VAL A 146 -13.80 -8.47 -7.70
C VAL A 146 -14.75 -7.62 -6.87
N GLY A 147 -14.26 -6.51 -6.29
CA GLY A 147 -15.09 -5.64 -5.45
C GLY A 147 -16.23 -5.01 -6.25
N LEU A 148 -15.93 -4.48 -7.44
CA LEU A 148 -16.93 -3.87 -8.30
C LEU A 148 -17.96 -4.88 -8.79
N SER A 149 -17.54 -6.06 -9.27
CA SER A 149 -18.48 -7.09 -9.73
C SER A 149 -19.41 -7.57 -8.62
N ALA A 150 -18.90 -7.72 -7.40
CA ALA A 150 -19.70 -8.14 -6.25
C ALA A 150 -20.69 -7.07 -5.76
N LEU A 151 -20.39 -5.78 -5.97
CA LEU A 151 -21.30 -4.68 -5.60
C LEU A 151 -22.38 -4.40 -6.65
N LEU A 152 -22.15 -4.80 -7.91
CA LEU A 152 -23.08 -4.60 -9.01
C LEU A 152 -23.97 -5.83 -9.28
N ALA A 153 -23.71 -6.99 -8.64
CA ALA A 153 -24.52 -8.21 -8.74
C ALA A 153 -25.72 -8.16 -7.81
#